data_1f88a3b57e457bcf7445b4d3c9acda5a
#
_entry.id   1f88a3b57e457bcf7445b4d3c9acda5a
#
_cell.length_a   1.000
_cell.length_b   1.000
_cell.length_c   1.000
_cell.angle_alpha   90.00
_cell.angle_beta   90.00
_cell.angle_gamma   90.00
#
_symmetry.space_group_name_H-M   'P 1'
#
loop_
_entity.id
_entity.type
_entity.pdbx_description
1 polymer ?
#
loop_
_entity_poly.entity_id
_entity_poly.type
_entity_poly.pdbx_seq_one_letter_code
_entity_poly.pdbx_strand_id
1 'polypeptide(L)'
;ISFEGSRTSDNDFFRATYDASVTGFNGQDILVADTDLKENECREIVIRYQLDSLDGNCQLIYISPDLEEQVLFESASGSVAVQLQAGANYIGITGIDFSGTIQITVE
;
A
#
# COMPACT_ATOMS: atom_id res chain seq x y z
N ILE A 1 13.54 -13.25 -3.25
CA ILE A 1 12.40 -12.91 -2.39
C ILE A 1 11.57 -14.15 -2.09
N SER A 2 11.16 -14.31 -0.85
CA SER A 2 10.16 -15.30 -0.48
C SER A 2 8.94 -14.61 0.11
N PHE A 3 7.77 -15.22 -0.10
CA PHE A 3 6.48 -14.69 0.34
C PHE A 3 5.67 -15.86 0.93
N GLU A 4 5.25 -15.70 2.18
CA GLU A 4 4.35 -16.66 2.84
C GLU A 4 3.18 -15.91 3.45
N GLY A 5 1.99 -16.10 2.90
CA GLY A 5 0.80 -15.44 3.40
C GLY A 5 -0.27 -15.27 2.34
N SER A 6 -1.09 -14.26 2.52
CA SER A 6 -2.19 -13.95 1.61
C SER A 6 -2.17 -12.49 1.16
N ARG A 7 -2.65 -12.28 -0.04
CA ARG A 7 -2.76 -10.96 -0.64
C ARG A 7 -4.01 -10.93 -1.50
N THR A 8 -4.85 -9.94 -1.27
CA THR A 8 -6.04 -9.72 -2.09
C THR A 8 -6.09 -8.28 -2.56
N SER A 9 -6.70 -8.06 -3.71
CA SER A 9 -6.97 -6.72 -4.20
C SER A 9 -8.29 -6.70 -4.96
N ASP A 10 -9.02 -5.59 -4.80
CA ASP A 10 -10.27 -5.32 -5.52
C ASP A 10 -10.19 -3.87 -6.01
N ASN A 11 -9.72 -3.70 -7.23
CA ASN A 11 -9.50 -2.38 -7.80
C ASN A 11 -10.80 -1.61 -8.02
N ASP A 12 -11.90 -2.30 -8.28
CA ASP A 12 -13.20 -1.67 -8.52
C ASP A 12 -13.70 -0.92 -7.28
N PHE A 13 -13.42 -1.46 -6.09
CA PHE A 13 -13.82 -0.86 -4.81
C PHE A 13 -12.66 -0.23 -4.06
N PHE A 14 -11.48 -0.24 -4.63
CA PHE A 14 -10.24 0.28 -4.06
C PHE A 14 -9.98 -0.31 -2.66
N ARG A 15 -9.94 -1.64 -2.61
CA ARG A 15 -9.70 -2.42 -1.40
C ARG A 15 -8.55 -3.39 -1.60
N ALA A 16 -7.80 -3.63 -0.54
CA ALA A 16 -6.72 -4.61 -0.57
C ALA A 16 -6.44 -5.15 0.82
N THR A 17 -5.93 -6.36 0.86
CA THR A 17 -5.33 -6.94 2.06
C THR A 17 -3.96 -7.48 1.71
N TYR A 18 -3.03 -7.36 2.64
CA TYR A 18 -1.70 -7.92 2.53
C TYR A 18 -1.31 -8.42 3.92
N ASP A 19 -1.21 -9.72 4.06
CA ASP A 19 -0.88 -10.37 5.35
C ASP A 19 0.13 -11.46 5.07
N ALA A 20 1.41 -11.14 5.24
CA ALA A 20 2.46 -12.05 4.81
C ALA A 20 3.77 -11.83 5.56
N SER A 21 4.58 -12.88 5.56
CA SER A 21 5.99 -12.82 5.90
C SER A 21 6.79 -12.80 4.61
N VAL A 22 7.74 -11.87 4.50
CA VAL A 22 8.58 -11.73 3.30
C VAL A 22 10.05 -11.74 3.70
N THR A 23 10.90 -12.17 2.76
CA THR A 23 12.35 -12.20 2.92
C THR A 23 13.01 -11.65 1.67
N GLY A 24 13.92 -10.70 1.85
CA GLY A 24 14.68 -10.13 0.76
C GLY A 24 13.84 -9.33 -0.24
N PHE A 25 12.83 -8.61 0.25
CA PHE A 25 11.98 -7.80 -0.62
C PHE A 25 12.71 -6.53 -1.04
N ASN A 26 12.89 -6.38 -2.35
CA ASN A 26 13.44 -5.18 -2.97
C ASN A 26 12.51 -4.72 -4.08
N GLY A 27 12.25 -3.42 -4.14
CA GLY A 27 11.44 -2.84 -5.20
C GLY A 27 10.09 -2.38 -4.72
N GLN A 28 9.12 -2.40 -5.63
CA GLN A 28 7.79 -1.84 -5.40
C GLN A 28 6.73 -2.89 -5.72
N ASP A 29 5.72 -2.97 -4.86
CA ASP A 29 4.55 -3.81 -5.08
C ASP A 29 3.30 -2.95 -4.95
N ILE A 30 2.53 -2.84 -6.03
CA ILE A 30 1.28 -2.09 -6.05
C ILE A 30 0.16 -2.98 -5.54
N LEU A 31 -0.48 -2.56 -4.46
CA LEU A 31 -1.54 -3.33 -3.81
C LEU A 31 -2.90 -3.09 -4.46
N VAL A 32 -3.20 -1.85 -4.80
CA VAL A 32 -4.47 -1.48 -5.41
C VAL A 32 -4.30 -0.25 -6.28
N ALA A 33 -5.01 -0.23 -7.40
CA ALA A 33 -5.06 0.89 -8.33
C ALA A 33 -6.50 1.17 -8.73
N ASP A 34 -6.81 2.42 -8.94
CA ASP A 34 -8.11 2.84 -9.46
C ASP A 34 -7.86 3.81 -10.62
N THR A 35 -8.26 3.40 -11.81
CA THR A 35 -8.10 4.18 -13.03
C THR A 35 -9.40 4.82 -13.49
N ASP A 36 -10.52 4.60 -12.78
CA ASP A 36 -11.85 5.01 -13.21
C ASP A 36 -12.49 6.11 -12.38
N LEU A 37 -11.76 6.70 -11.44
CA LEU A 37 -12.30 7.77 -10.61
C LEU A 37 -12.50 9.04 -11.44
N LYS A 38 -13.74 9.53 -11.50
CA LYS A 38 -14.13 10.65 -12.36
C LYS A 38 -13.89 12.00 -11.65
N GLU A 39 -13.85 13.07 -12.45
CA GLU A 39 -13.56 14.43 -11.93
C GLU A 39 -14.43 14.87 -10.76
N ASN A 40 -15.68 14.43 -10.71
CA ASN A 40 -16.63 14.82 -9.66
C ASN A 40 -16.67 13.84 -8.50
N GLU A 41 -15.90 12.77 -8.58
CA GLU A 41 -15.88 11.76 -7.54
C GLU A 41 -14.77 12.05 -6.55
N CYS A 42 -15.15 11.94 -5.30
CA CYS A 42 -14.26 12.18 -4.18
C CYS A 42 -14.38 10.95 -3.28
N ARG A 43 -13.27 10.35 -2.95
CA ARG A 43 -13.29 9.14 -2.13
C ARG A 43 -12.17 9.16 -1.11
N GLU A 44 -12.53 8.89 0.12
CA GLU A 44 -11.55 8.69 1.19
C GLU A 44 -11.42 7.21 1.49
N ILE A 45 -10.19 6.76 1.60
CA ILE A 45 -9.87 5.40 2.03
C ILE A 45 -9.11 5.45 3.34
N VAL A 46 -9.23 4.37 4.12
CA VAL A 46 -8.46 4.20 5.35
C VAL A 46 -7.55 3.00 5.19
N ILE A 47 -6.28 3.20 5.49
CA ILE A 47 -5.27 2.15 5.43
C ILE A 47 -4.83 1.87 6.86
N ARG A 48 -5.03 0.61 7.29
CA ARG A 48 -4.52 0.11 8.57
C ARG A 48 -3.33 -0.77 8.29
N TYR A 49 -2.26 -0.58 9.05
CA TYR A 49 -1.02 -1.29 8.76
C TYR A 49 -0.27 -1.67 10.03
N GLN A 50 0.47 -2.76 9.93
CA GLN A 50 1.44 -3.19 10.94
C GLN A 50 2.63 -3.82 10.20
N LEU A 51 3.81 -3.29 10.46
CA LEU A 51 5.05 -3.76 9.86
C LEU A 51 6.02 -4.16 10.97
N ASP A 52 6.43 -5.41 10.97
CA ASP A 52 7.43 -5.93 11.91
C ASP A 52 8.70 -6.26 11.12
N SER A 53 9.71 -5.40 11.21
CA SER A 53 10.95 -5.54 10.47
C SER A 53 11.95 -6.39 11.25
N LEU A 54 12.46 -7.43 10.59
CA LEU A 54 13.63 -8.19 11.05
C LEU A 54 14.90 -7.61 10.42
N ASP A 55 14.80 -7.08 9.20
CA ASP A 55 15.93 -6.52 8.46
C ASP A 55 15.40 -5.60 7.36
N GLY A 56 16.17 -4.57 7.02
CA GLY A 56 15.86 -3.65 5.93
C GLY A 56 14.71 -2.70 6.22
N ASN A 57 14.14 -2.14 5.15
CA ASN A 57 13.13 -1.10 5.22
C ASN A 57 11.94 -1.41 4.32
N CYS A 58 10.74 -1.08 4.79
CA CYS A 58 9.51 -1.14 4.00
C CYS A 58 8.70 0.13 4.25
N GLN A 59 8.17 0.71 3.18
CA GLN A 59 7.36 1.92 3.26
C GLN A 59 6.03 1.72 2.54
N LEU A 60 4.96 2.29 3.09
CA LEU A 60 3.67 2.38 2.42
C LEU A 60 3.67 3.67 1.61
N ILE A 61 3.28 3.58 0.34
CA ILE A 61 3.29 4.73 -0.56
C ILE A 61 1.92 4.95 -1.19
N TYR A 62 1.63 6.20 -1.48
CA TYR A 62 0.51 6.62 -2.30
C TYR A 62 1.06 7.34 -3.53
N ILE A 63 0.58 6.95 -4.71
CA ILE A 63 0.92 7.62 -5.97
C ILE A 63 -0.34 8.26 -6.51
N SER A 64 -0.33 9.59 -6.62
CA SER A 64 -1.45 10.38 -7.13
C SER A 64 -1.55 10.28 -8.66
N PRO A 65 -2.67 10.75 -9.27
CA PRO A 65 -2.80 10.78 -10.72
C PRO A 65 -1.72 11.60 -11.43
N ASP A 66 -1.08 12.53 -10.74
CA ASP A 66 0.05 13.31 -11.28
C ASP A 66 1.38 12.56 -11.19
N LEU A 67 1.34 11.29 -10.79
CA LEU A 67 2.51 10.43 -10.58
C LEU A 67 3.47 10.93 -9.50
N GLU A 68 2.95 11.68 -8.54
CA GLU A 68 3.69 12.07 -7.35
C GLU A 68 3.61 10.98 -6.30
N GLU A 69 4.76 10.50 -5.86
CA GLU A 69 4.86 9.48 -4.83
C GLU A 69 4.95 10.13 -3.46
N GLN A 70 4.14 9.66 -2.53
CA GLN A 70 4.12 10.14 -1.15
C GLN A 70 4.26 8.96 -0.20
N VAL A 71 5.20 9.07 0.75
CA VAL A 71 5.31 8.10 1.84
C VAL A 71 4.23 8.41 2.86
N LEU A 72 3.39 7.42 3.16
CA LEU A 72 2.22 7.62 4.01
C LEU A 72 2.51 7.41 5.50
N PHE A 73 3.57 6.69 5.83
CA PHE A 73 3.92 6.46 7.24
C PHE A 73 5.41 6.21 7.41
N GLU A 74 5.87 6.39 8.65
CA GLU A 74 7.24 6.08 9.06
C GLU A 74 7.29 5.28 10.36
N SER A 75 6.14 4.87 10.91
CA SER A 75 6.05 4.07 12.13
C SER A 75 5.68 2.62 11.82
N ALA A 76 5.92 1.73 12.79
CA ALA A 76 5.70 0.30 12.60
C ALA A 76 4.23 -0.09 12.50
N SER A 77 3.32 0.70 13.05
CA SER A 77 1.88 0.41 13.00
C SER A 77 1.06 1.68 13.11
N GLY A 78 -0.16 1.62 12.60
CA GLY A 78 -1.09 2.74 12.68
C GLY A 78 -2.18 2.66 11.63
N SER A 79 -2.82 3.80 11.42
CA SER A 79 -3.79 3.98 10.33
C SER A 79 -3.62 5.37 9.72
N VAL A 80 -3.93 5.46 8.43
CA VAL A 80 -3.87 6.71 7.69
C VAL A 80 -5.07 6.80 6.78
N ALA A 81 -5.65 8.00 6.68
CA ALA A 81 -6.72 8.30 5.74
C ALA A 81 -6.13 9.00 4.52
N VAL A 82 -6.54 8.57 3.34
CA VAL A 82 -6.08 9.15 2.08
C VAL A 82 -7.29 9.59 1.27
N GLN A 83 -7.26 10.84 0.82
CA GLN A 83 -8.26 11.38 -0.09
C GLN A 83 -7.83 11.09 -1.52
N LEU A 84 -8.57 10.21 -2.19
CA LEU A 84 -8.30 9.89 -3.59
C LEU A 84 -8.73 11.04 -4.50
N GLN A 85 -7.99 11.23 -5.57
CA GLN A 85 -8.24 12.27 -6.57
C GLN A 85 -8.83 11.65 -7.83
N ALA A 86 -9.46 12.48 -8.66
CA ALA A 86 -9.93 12.04 -9.97
C ALA A 86 -8.77 11.52 -10.81
N GLY A 87 -8.96 10.41 -11.49
CA GLY A 87 -7.94 9.73 -12.28
C GLY A 87 -7.40 8.48 -11.60
N ALA A 88 -6.20 8.08 -11.97
CA ALA A 88 -5.58 6.86 -11.48
C ALA A 88 -4.83 7.11 -10.17
N ASN A 89 -5.21 6.38 -9.13
CA ASN A 89 -4.56 6.42 -7.81
C ASN A 89 -3.97 5.05 -7.52
N TYR A 90 -2.82 5.01 -6.85
CA TYR A 90 -2.13 3.77 -6.53
C TYR A 90 -1.75 3.75 -5.05
N ILE A 91 -1.97 2.62 -4.40
CA ILE A 91 -1.44 2.32 -3.07
C ILE A 91 -0.49 1.13 -3.21
N GLY A 92 0.70 1.28 -2.70
CA GLY A 92 1.70 0.23 -2.79
C GLY A 92 2.66 0.23 -1.62
N ILE A 93 3.60 -0.69 -1.67
CA ILE A 93 4.70 -0.77 -0.72
C ILE A 93 6.02 -0.78 -1.47
N THR A 94 7.03 -0.21 -0.84
CA THR A 94 8.41 -0.29 -1.34
C THR A 94 9.28 -0.96 -0.29
N GLY A 95 10.22 -1.77 -0.73
CA GLY A 95 11.15 -2.45 0.15
C GLY A 95 12.60 -2.23 -0.29
N ILE A 96 13.47 -2.19 0.71
CA ILE A 96 14.93 -2.16 0.53
C ILE A 96 15.49 -3.25 1.43
N ASP A 97 15.84 -4.37 0.84
CA ASP A 97 16.33 -5.56 1.55
C ASP A 97 15.48 -5.95 2.75
N PHE A 98 14.16 -5.78 2.61
CA PHE A 98 13.23 -5.95 3.71
C PHE A 98 12.95 -7.44 3.98
N SER A 99 13.06 -7.81 5.24
CA SER A 99 12.61 -9.11 5.75
C SER A 99 11.80 -8.87 7.00
N GLY A 100 10.63 -9.47 7.08
CA GLY A 100 9.73 -9.29 8.23
C GLY A 100 8.30 -9.64 7.88
N THR A 101 7.36 -9.14 8.67
CA THR A 101 5.93 -9.33 8.45
C THR A 101 5.25 -8.02 8.06
N ILE A 102 4.31 -8.13 7.14
CA ILE A 102 3.53 -7.00 6.64
C ILE A 102 2.05 -7.34 6.78
N GLN A 103 1.31 -6.50 7.49
CA GLN A 103 -0.14 -6.60 7.59
C GLN A 103 -0.74 -5.25 7.17
N ILE A 104 -1.46 -5.23 6.06
CA ILE A 104 -2.07 -4.01 5.53
C ILE A 104 -3.50 -4.32 5.12
N THR A 105 -4.41 -3.42 5.48
CA THR A 105 -5.80 -3.44 5.02
C THR A 105 -6.14 -2.07 4.44
N VAL A 106 -6.59 -2.04 3.21
CA VAL A 106 -7.07 -0.84 2.52
C VAL A 106 -8.58 -0.96 2.36
N GLU A 107 -9.30 0.04 2.86
CA GLU A 107 -10.78 0.06 2.81
C GLU A 107 -11.33 1.33 2.23
#